data_bec63510d6462885aa2269af94d860af
#
_entry.id   bec63510d6462885aa2269af94d860af
#
_cell.length_a   1.000
_cell.length_b   1.000
_cell.length_c   1.000
_cell.angle_alpha   90.00
_cell.angle_beta   90.00
_cell.angle_gamma   90.00
#
_symmetry.space_group_name_H-M   'P 1'
#
loop_
_entity.id
_entity.type
_entity.pdbx_description
1 polymer ?
#
loop_
_entity_poly.entity_id
_entity_poly.type
_entity_poly.pdbx_seq_one_letter_code
_entity_poly.pdbx_strand_id
1 'polypeptide(L)'
;KALWGKRWAAMAITEPAAGSDSKNISTTAVLEGDEWVLNGEKIYVTDGDRCDCVVVWATLNKDMGKTAIRSFIVEKGTPGFTVARLEKKLGIRASDTATLIFDNCRIPRENLLGGKEEIETDINAAKKSFGGAMQTFDNTRPMVAGMAIGLGQAALDMTRALLSEEGYEDNFGGSMHTQTAIQSELEMLEAELEAARLLVYKSAWMMDNKMPNSKEASMGKAKAGRIGNRISLKCVKICSMQGFSEDYLLEKFSRDSKILDIFEGTQQIQQLIVARQVLGKSSSQLK
;
A
#
# COMPACT_ATOMS: atom_id res chain seq x y z
N LYS A 1 2.58 22.05 10.96
CA LYS A 1 1.57 21.62 11.99
C LYS A 1 1.45 20.09 12.03
N ALA A 2 1.42 19.40 10.89
CA ALA A 2 1.40 17.93 10.83
C ALA A 2 2.64 17.29 11.48
N LEU A 3 3.83 17.87 11.27
CA LEU A 3 5.10 17.39 11.84
C LEU A 3 5.15 17.35 13.38
N TRP A 4 4.24 18.07 14.05
CA TRP A 4 4.16 18.10 15.51
C TRP A 4 3.16 17.08 16.10
N GLY A 5 2.64 16.17 15.28
CA GLY A 5 1.65 15.17 15.68
C GLY A 5 0.29 15.75 16.11
N LYS A 6 0.03 17.02 15.79
CA LYS A 6 -1.21 17.71 16.15
C LYS A 6 -2.26 17.66 15.04
N ARG A 7 -1.89 17.27 13.85
CA ARG A 7 -2.78 17.14 12.67
C ARG A 7 -2.43 15.91 11.86
N TRP A 8 -3.45 15.26 11.34
CA TRP A 8 -3.35 14.08 10.49
C TRP A 8 -3.47 14.47 9.03
N ALA A 9 -2.62 13.88 8.19
CA ALA A 9 -2.68 14.07 6.76
C ALA A 9 -2.98 12.74 6.06
N ALA A 10 -3.94 12.75 5.16
CA ALA A 10 -4.21 11.64 4.25
C ALA A 10 -3.52 11.87 2.89
N MET A 11 -3.47 10.81 2.07
CA MET A 11 -2.87 10.83 0.74
C MET A 11 -3.87 10.33 -0.30
N ALA A 12 -4.19 11.15 -1.30
CA ALA A 12 -5.22 10.88 -2.30
C ALA A 12 -4.66 10.89 -3.72
N ILE A 13 -4.35 9.72 -4.25
CA ILE A 13 -3.84 9.56 -5.62
C ILE A 13 -4.81 8.76 -6.50
N THR A 14 -5.40 7.67 -5.96
CA THR A 14 -6.22 6.72 -6.71
C THR A 14 -7.56 7.32 -7.12
N GLU A 15 -7.96 7.04 -8.35
CA GLU A 15 -9.25 7.44 -8.94
C GLU A 15 -10.02 6.24 -9.45
N PRO A 16 -11.33 6.33 -9.72
CA PRO A 16 -12.13 5.22 -10.26
C PRO A 16 -11.52 4.56 -11.51
N ALA A 17 -10.92 5.35 -12.39
CA ALA A 17 -10.30 4.88 -13.64
C ALA A 17 -8.76 4.77 -13.57
N ALA A 18 -8.11 5.18 -12.49
CA ALA A 18 -6.65 5.28 -12.40
C ALA A 18 -6.14 4.80 -11.02
N GLY A 19 -5.92 3.50 -10.89
CA GLY A 19 -5.27 2.88 -9.72
C GLY A 19 -3.82 2.52 -10.03
N SER A 20 -3.61 1.33 -10.63
CA SER A 20 -2.27 0.86 -11.01
C SER A 20 -1.58 1.75 -12.06
N ASP A 21 -2.36 2.42 -12.89
CA ASP A 21 -1.87 3.41 -13.86
C ASP A 21 -2.03 4.84 -13.34
N SER A 22 -1.33 5.14 -12.26
CA SER A 22 -1.38 6.42 -11.55
C SER A 22 -0.94 7.65 -12.38
N LYS A 23 -0.36 7.44 -13.57
CA LYS A 23 -0.05 8.54 -14.50
C LYS A 23 -1.28 9.05 -15.27
N ASN A 24 -2.37 8.27 -15.29
CA ASN A 24 -3.62 8.59 -16.01
C ASN A 24 -4.70 9.17 -15.09
N ILE A 25 -4.31 9.83 -13.99
CA ILE A 25 -5.26 10.54 -13.14
C ILE A 25 -5.98 11.66 -13.93
N SER A 26 -7.25 11.85 -13.60
CA SER A 26 -8.16 12.78 -14.27
C SER A 26 -8.55 14.00 -13.43
N THR A 27 -8.31 13.97 -12.11
CA THR A 27 -8.46 15.13 -11.24
C THR A 27 -7.58 16.26 -11.74
N THR A 28 -8.18 17.42 -11.99
CA THR A 28 -7.49 18.61 -12.53
C THR A 28 -7.18 19.63 -11.46
N ALA A 29 -6.13 20.40 -11.68
CA ALA A 29 -5.83 21.61 -10.94
C ALA A 29 -5.51 22.73 -11.95
N VAL A 30 -6.28 23.82 -11.88
CA VAL A 30 -6.13 25.00 -12.76
C VAL A 30 -5.79 26.21 -11.89
N LEU A 31 -4.76 26.96 -12.26
CA LEU A 31 -4.40 28.20 -11.56
C LEU A 31 -5.27 29.35 -12.08
N GLU A 32 -6.04 29.95 -11.17
CA GLU A 32 -6.87 31.14 -11.43
C GLU A 32 -6.47 32.27 -10.47
N GLY A 33 -5.69 33.22 -10.96
CA GLY A 33 -5.12 34.26 -10.10
C GLY A 33 -4.15 33.69 -9.07
N ASP A 34 -4.45 33.85 -7.79
CA ASP A 34 -3.64 33.35 -6.68
C ASP A 34 -4.22 32.07 -6.03
N GLU A 35 -5.11 31.36 -6.73
CA GLU A 35 -5.74 30.14 -6.23
C GLU A 35 -5.66 29.02 -7.26
N TRP A 36 -5.48 27.79 -6.74
CA TRP A 36 -5.69 26.56 -7.52
C TRP A 36 -7.14 26.10 -7.38
N VAL A 37 -7.78 25.79 -8.51
CA VAL A 37 -9.13 25.21 -8.57
C VAL A 37 -9.02 23.74 -8.88
N LEU A 38 -9.36 22.87 -7.91
CA LEU A 38 -9.32 21.44 -8.06
C LEU A 38 -10.70 20.88 -8.41
N ASN A 39 -10.74 19.97 -9.42
CA ASN A 39 -11.96 19.26 -9.81
C ASN A 39 -11.65 17.79 -10.04
N GLY A 40 -12.40 16.88 -9.40
CA GLY A 40 -12.26 15.43 -9.58
C GLY A 40 -12.70 14.61 -8.39
N GLU A 41 -12.42 13.31 -8.49
CA GLU A 41 -12.78 12.31 -7.48
C GLU A 41 -11.56 11.46 -7.12
N LYS A 42 -11.39 11.20 -5.82
CA LYS A 42 -10.37 10.29 -5.29
C LYS A 42 -11.04 9.18 -4.49
N ILE A 43 -10.60 7.95 -4.68
CA ILE A 43 -11.16 6.77 -4.01
C ILE A 43 -10.12 6.05 -3.18
N TYR A 44 -10.58 5.26 -2.23
CA TYR A 44 -9.74 4.45 -1.34
C TYR A 44 -8.72 5.25 -0.53
N VAL A 45 -9.11 6.45 -0.11
CA VAL A 45 -8.26 7.32 0.70
C VAL A 45 -8.32 6.90 2.17
N THR A 46 -7.23 6.33 2.66
CA THR A 46 -7.09 5.97 4.07
C THR A 46 -7.13 7.23 4.93
N ASP A 47 -7.88 7.16 6.05
CA ASP A 47 -8.14 8.28 6.97
C ASP A 47 -8.77 9.52 6.31
N GLY A 48 -9.39 9.36 5.14
CA GLY A 48 -9.93 10.47 4.36
C GLY A 48 -11.06 11.24 5.06
N ASP A 49 -11.80 10.59 5.96
CA ASP A 49 -12.81 11.27 6.79
C ASP A 49 -12.21 11.88 8.06
N ARG A 50 -11.17 11.29 8.63
CA ARG A 50 -10.58 11.74 9.91
C ARG A 50 -9.42 12.71 9.75
N CYS A 51 -8.84 12.83 8.57
CA CYS A 51 -7.69 13.71 8.34
C CYS A 51 -8.05 15.19 8.50
N ASP A 52 -7.08 15.99 8.95
CA ASP A 52 -7.16 17.44 8.99
C ASP A 52 -6.85 18.07 7.63
N CYS A 53 -6.05 17.39 6.82
CA CYS A 53 -5.72 17.77 5.46
C CYS A 53 -5.44 16.55 4.60
N VAL A 54 -5.53 16.71 3.30
CA VAL A 54 -5.22 15.68 2.32
C VAL A 54 -4.21 16.18 1.30
N VAL A 55 -3.20 15.36 1.01
CA VAL A 55 -2.30 15.57 -0.12
C VAL A 55 -2.94 14.96 -1.35
N VAL A 56 -3.35 15.79 -2.29
CA VAL A 56 -4.08 15.40 -3.50
C VAL A 56 -3.15 15.47 -4.70
N TRP A 57 -3.07 14.39 -5.47
CA TRP A 57 -2.41 14.43 -6.78
C TRP A 57 -3.42 14.81 -7.84
N ALA A 58 -3.12 15.89 -8.58
CA ALA A 58 -3.93 16.38 -9.69
C ALA A 58 -3.06 16.68 -10.90
N THR A 59 -3.65 16.69 -12.08
CA THR A 59 -2.96 17.04 -13.33
C THR A 59 -3.25 18.48 -13.73
N LEU A 60 -2.21 19.18 -14.16
CA LEU A 60 -2.33 20.50 -14.77
C LEU A 60 -2.77 20.40 -16.25
N ASN A 61 -2.51 19.25 -16.89
CA ASN A 61 -2.91 18.98 -18.27
C ASN A 61 -2.96 17.46 -18.51
N LYS A 62 -4.14 16.94 -18.85
CA LYS A 62 -4.37 15.48 -19.03
C LYS A 62 -3.53 14.89 -20.17
N ASP A 63 -3.28 15.66 -21.23
CA ASP A 63 -2.57 15.18 -22.42
C ASP A 63 -1.06 15.02 -22.18
N MET A 64 -0.54 15.66 -21.14
CA MET A 64 0.88 15.64 -20.80
C MET A 64 1.26 14.49 -19.84
N GLY A 65 0.29 13.69 -19.39
CA GLY A 65 0.50 12.53 -18.52
C GLY A 65 1.29 12.89 -17.26
N LYS A 66 2.25 12.05 -16.87
CA LYS A 66 3.00 12.19 -15.60
C LYS A 66 3.77 13.50 -15.44
N THR A 67 4.08 14.21 -16.52
CA THR A 67 4.86 15.46 -16.49
C THR A 67 4.06 16.62 -15.92
N ALA A 68 2.72 16.54 -16.06
CA ALA A 68 1.78 17.55 -15.58
C ALA A 68 1.21 17.25 -14.17
N ILE A 69 1.56 16.12 -13.56
CA ILE A 69 1.03 15.75 -12.26
C ILE A 69 1.76 16.53 -11.16
N ARG A 70 0.95 17.11 -10.25
CA ARG A 70 1.42 17.86 -9.08
C ARG A 70 0.67 17.39 -7.84
N SER A 71 1.21 17.70 -6.67
CA SER A 71 0.57 17.42 -5.39
C SER A 71 0.21 18.71 -4.67
N PHE A 72 -0.98 18.73 -4.08
CA PHE A 72 -1.56 19.89 -3.43
C PHE A 72 -2.02 19.54 -2.02
N ILE A 73 -1.91 20.47 -1.07
CA ILE A 73 -2.48 20.32 0.26
C ILE A 73 -3.87 20.95 0.27
N VAL A 74 -4.87 20.15 0.61
CA VAL A 74 -6.25 20.60 0.80
C VAL A 74 -6.62 20.39 2.26
N GLU A 75 -6.99 21.46 2.98
CA GLU A 75 -7.41 21.37 4.38
C GLU A 75 -8.88 20.90 4.45
N LYS A 76 -9.21 20.13 5.49
CA LYS A 76 -10.60 19.74 5.77
C LYS A 76 -11.46 20.99 6.00
N GLY A 77 -12.65 21.00 5.43
CA GLY A 77 -13.55 22.15 5.48
C GLY A 77 -13.34 23.19 4.38
N THR A 78 -12.37 23.02 3.48
CA THR A 78 -12.24 23.85 2.29
C THR A 78 -13.52 23.72 1.44
N PRO A 79 -14.17 24.85 1.04
CA PRO A 79 -15.34 24.80 0.17
C PRO A 79 -15.06 24.01 -1.12
N GLY A 80 -15.99 23.12 -1.50
CA GLY A 80 -15.83 22.23 -2.64
C GLY A 80 -15.06 20.93 -2.34
N PHE A 81 -14.53 20.75 -1.12
CA PHE A 81 -13.99 19.46 -0.68
C PHE A 81 -15.01 18.72 0.18
N THR A 82 -15.41 17.51 -0.25
CA THR A 82 -16.40 16.69 0.48
C THR A 82 -15.97 15.23 0.56
N VAL A 83 -16.35 14.58 1.67
CA VAL A 83 -16.27 13.13 1.84
C VAL A 83 -17.57 12.52 1.33
N ALA A 84 -17.54 11.87 0.18
CA ALA A 84 -18.75 11.36 -0.45
C ALA A 84 -19.27 10.08 0.24
N ARG A 85 -18.35 9.20 0.65
CA ARG A 85 -18.70 7.96 1.36
C ARG A 85 -17.50 7.36 2.07
N LEU A 86 -17.80 6.49 3.05
CA LEU A 86 -16.84 5.55 3.63
C LEU A 86 -17.06 4.16 3.02
N GLU A 87 -15.96 3.50 2.65
CA GLU A 87 -16.01 2.20 1.99
C GLU A 87 -16.30 1.07 3.00
N LYS A 88 -17.26 0.19 2.66
CA LYS A 88 -17.49 -1.06 3.39
C LYS A 88 -16.51 -2.11 2.88
N LYS A 89 -15.59 -2.53 3.73
CA LYS A 89 -14.44 -3.38 3.32
C LYS A 89 -14.54 -4.79 3.86
N LEU A 90 -13.88 -5.73 3.20
CA LEU A 90 -13.71 -7.12 3.65
C LEU A 90 -12.94 -7.17 4.97
N GLY A 91 -11.80 -6.50 5.04
CA GLY A 91 -10.88 -6.47 6.18
C GLY A 91 -10.36 -5.06 6.48
N ILE A 92 -9.52 -4.96 7.50
CA ILE A 92 -8.98 -3.70 8.06
C ILE A 92 -10.13 -2.68 8.27
N ARG A 93 -11.24 -3.15 8.83
CA ARG A 93 -12.47 -2.35 8.95
C ARG A 93 -12.36 -1.23 9.98
N ALA A 94 -11.42 -1.35 10.92
CA ALA A 94 -11.16 -0.32 11.93
C ALA A 94 -10.45 0.93 11.36
N SER A 95 -9.77 0.79 10.21
CA SER A 95 -9.20 1.91 9.46
C SER A 95 -10.22 2.40 8.44
N ASP A 96 -10.68 3.64 8.53
CA ASP A 96 -11.59 4.20 7.54
C ASP A 96 -10.90 4.37 6.18
N THR A 97 -11.71 4.33 5.16
CA THR A 97 -11.27 4.48 3.77
C THR A 97 -12.36 5.23 3.03
N ALA A 98 -12.04 6.38 2.50
CA ALA A 98 -13.03 7.31 1.97
C ALA A 98 -12.94 7.51 0.45
N THR A 99 -14.07 7.89 -0.13
CA THR A 99 -14.15 8.55 -1.44
C THR A 99 -14.26 10.05 -1.20
N LEU A 100 -13.39 10.82 -1.84
CA LEU A 100 -13.30 12.28 -1.74
C LEU A 100 -13.68 12.92 -3.07
N ILE A 101 -14.49 13.99 -3.02
CA ILE A 101 -14.88 14.78 -4.18
C ILE A 101 -14.34 16.19 -4.03
N PHE A 102 -13.80 16.71 -5.12
CA PHE A 102 -13.36 18.09 -5.29
C PHE A 102 -14.22 18.70 -6.41
N ASP A 103 -15.03 19.68 -6.06
CA ASP A 103 -15.93 20.40 -6.98
C ASP A 103 -15.66 21.90 -6.83
N ASN A 104 -14.97 22.47 -7.81
CA ASN A 104 -14.49 23.85 -7.75
C ASN A 104 -13.79 24.17 -6.42
N CYS A 105 -13.03 23.22 -5.91
CA CYS A 105 -12.33 23.34 -4.64
C CYS A 105 -11.14 24.29 -4.78
N ARG A 106 -11.28 25.49 -4.20
CA ARG A 106 -10.29 26.56 -4.27
C ARG A 106 -9.33 26.50 -3.09
N ILE A 107 -8.04 26.48 -3.39
CA ILE A 107 -6.96 26.48 -2.39
C ILE A 107 -5.91 27.54 -2.73
N PRO A 108 -5.22 28.11 -1.74
CA PRO A 108 -4.16 29.07 -1.96
C PRO A 108 -3.06 28.55 -2.89
N ARG A 109 -2.46 29.42 -3.67
CA ARG A 109 -1.36 29.11 -4.61
C ARG A 109 -0.18 28.39 -3.93
N GLU A 110 0.12 28.79 -2.69
CA GLU A 110 1.19 28.21 -1.85
C GLU A 110 0.94 26.77 -1.40
N ASN A 111 -0.29 26.26 -1.54
CA ASN A 111 -0.61 24.86 -1.21
C ASN A 111 -0.10 23.85 -2.25
N LEU A 112 0.52 24.32 -3.34
CA LEU A 112 1.27 23.47 -4.26
C LEU A 112 2.56 22.96 -3.59
N LEU A 113 2.70 21.64 -3.47
CA LEU A 113 3.92 21.04 -2.94
C LEU A 113 5.04 21.02 -3.99
N GLY A 114 6.25 21.46 -3.59
CA GLY A 114 7.43 21.49 -4.45
C GLY A 114 7.55 22.71 -5.36
N GLY A 115 6.58 23.64 -5.35
CA GLY A 115 6.64 24.97 -5.95
C GLY A 115 6.77 25.04 -7.48
N LYS A 116 6.63 23.92 -8.19
CA LYS A 116 6.75 23.88 -9.65
C LYS A 116 5.39 23.98 -10.33
N GLU A 117 5.00 25.20 -10.68
CA GLU A 117 3.72 25.52 -11.34
C GLU A 117 3.75 25.21 -12.85
N GLU A 118 4.89 25.35 -13.48
CA GLU A 118 5.03 25.10 -14.90
C GLU A 118 5.18 23.62 -15.23
N ILE A 119 4.62 23.22 -16.37
CA ILE A 119 4.79 21.87 -16.90
C ILE A 119 6.15 21.80 -17.59
N GLU A 120 7.04 20.98 -17.07
CA GLU A 120 8.33 20.76 -17.68
C GLU A 120 8.19 19.97 -18.99
N THR A 121 8.59 20.58 -20.09
CA THR A 121 8.60 19.95 -21.42
C THR A 121 9.81 19.03 -21.64
N ASP A 122 10.88 19.20 -20.84
CA ASP A 122 12.01 18.28 -20.84
C ASP A 122 11.67 16.98 -20.13
N ILE A 123 11.73 15.87 -20.87
CA ILE A 123 11.42 14.51 -20.40
C ILE A 123 12.31 14.08 -19.21
N ASN A 124 13.54 14.58 -19.11
CA ASN A 124 14.46 14.24 -18.02
C ASN A 124 14.15 15.02 -16.73
N ALA A 125 13.75 16.27 -16.85
CA ALA A 125 13.30 17.08 -15.74
C ALA A 125 11.92 16.59 -15.21
N ALA A 126 11.04 16.18 -16.12
CA ALA A 126 9.76 15.56 -15.80
C ALA A 126 9.88 14.22 -15.06
N LYS A 127 10.91 13.42 -15.33
CA LYS A 127 11.22 12.20 -14.55
C LYS A 127 11.56 12.53 -13.09
N LYS A 128 12.12 13.70 -12.81
CA LYS A 128 12.45 14.12 -11.44
C LYS A 128 11.22 14.57 -10.65
N SER A 129 10.23 15.22 -11.27
CA SER A 129 9.05 15.72 -10.53
C SER A 129 8.10 14.61 -10.10
N PHE A 130 7.81 13.62 -10.95
CA PHE A 130 7.03 12.43 -10.58
C PHE A 130 7.88 11.39 -9.83
N GLY A 131 9.21 11.48 -9.92
CA GLY A 131 10.18 10.62 -9.23
C GLY A 131 10.04 10.69 -7.72
N GLY A 132 9.69 11.86 -7.15
CA GLY A 132 9.43 12.02 -5.72
C GLY A 132 8.26 11.17 -5.22
N ALA A 133 7.15 11.12 -5.96
CA ALA A 133 6.02 10.25 -5.61
C ALA A 133 6.41 8.76 -5.67
N MET A 134 7.16 8.35 -6.70
CA MET A 134 7.63 6.96 -6.82
C MET A 134 8.62 6.59 -5.73
N GLN A 135 9.50 7.50 -5.35
CA GLN A 135 10.43 7.29 -4.22
C GLN A 135 9.68 7.16 -2.90
N THR A 136 8.59 7.89 -2.70
CA THR A 136 7.71 7.73 -1.54
C THR A 136 7.17 6.30 -1.49
N PHE A 137 6.67 5.75 -2.60
CA PHE A 137 6.20 4.36 -2.66
C PHE A 137 7.33 3.35 -2.43
N ASP A 138 8.54 3.58 -2.91
CA ASP A 138 9.68 2.70 -2.64
C ASP A 138 10.04 2.66 -1.15
N ASN A 139 9.80 3.76 -0.43
CA ASN A 139 10.00 3.86 1.02
C ASN A 139 8.84 3.27 1.84
N THR A 140 7.60 3.34 1.36
CA THR A 140 6.42 2.82 2.10
C THR A 140 6.18 1.33 1.89
N ARG A 141 6.59 0.74 0.76
CA ARG A 141 6.44 -0.69 0.47
C ARG A 141 7.02 -1.61 1.54
N PRO A 142 8.25 -1.39 2.08
CA PRO A 142 8.78 -2.21 3.17
C PRO A 142 7.91 -2.19 4.42
N MET A 143 7.29 -1.04 4.76
CA MET A 143 6.38 -0.93 5.91
C MET A 143 5.12 -1.76 5.70
N VAL A 144 4.48 -1.67 4.54
CA VAL A 144 3.31 -2.48 4.18
C VAL A 144 3.64 -3.97 4.15
N ALA A 145 4.82 -4.32 3.64
CA ALA A 145 5.31 -5.69 3.67
C ALA A 145 5.51 -6.19 5.10
N GLY A 146 6.01 -5.33 6.00
CA GLY A 146 6.13 -5.61 7.44
C GLY A 146 4.78 -5.90 8.10
N MET A 147 3.71 -5.17 7.73
CA MET A 147 2.34 -5.46 8.19
C MET A 147 1.89 -6.87 7.79
N ALA A 148 2.17 -7.28 6.56
CA ALA A 148 1.82 -8.62 6.06
C ALA A 148 2.58 -9.73 6.79
N ILE A 149 3.86 -9.51 7.11
CA ILE A 149 4.70 -10.43 7.89
C ILE A 149 4.17 -10.53 9.31
N GLY A 150 3.88 -9.41 9.97
CA GLY A 150 3.35 -9.41 11.33
C GLY A 150 2.00 -10.12 11.43
N LEU A 151 1.11 -9.93 10.46
CA LEU A 151 -0.17 -10.61 10.41
C LEU A 151 0.00 -12.13 10.17
N GLY A 152 0.90 -12.52 9.25
CA GLY A 152 1.21 -13.91 9.00
C GLY A 152 1.81 -14.61 10.23
N GLN A 153 2.71 -13.94 10.95
CA GLN A 153 3.26 -14.43 12.21
C GLN A 153 2.18 -14.63 13.27
N ALA A 154 1.35 -13.62 13.50
CA ALA A 154 0.26 -13.70 14.45
C ALA A 154 -0.72 -14.85 14.16
N ALA A 155 -0.98 -15.12 12.88
CA ALA A 155 -1.81 -16.25 12.47
C ALA A 155 -1.15 -17.61 12.79
N LEU A 156 0.15 -17.76 12.55
CA LEU A 156 0.91 -18.96 12.90
C LEU A 156 0.96 -19.18 14.42
N ASP A 157 1.25 -18.12 15.18
CA ASP A 157 1.34 -18.18 16.65
C ASP A 157 0.00 -18.60 17.27
N MET A 158 -1.10 -18.00 16.80
CA MET A 158 -2.45 -18.38 17.26
C MET A 158 -2.79 -19.82 16.85
N THR A 159 -2.44 -20.24 15.65
CA THR A 159 -2.67 -21.62 15.20
C THR A 159 -1.96 -22.62 16.10
N ARG A 160 -0.69 -22.36 16.44
CA ARG A 160 0.08 -23.21 17.35
C ARG A 160 -0.55 -23.25 18.75
N ALA A 161 -0.99 -22.11 19.26
CA ALA A 161 -1.65 -22.05 20.56
C ALA A 161 -2.92 -22.92 20.58
N LEU A 162 -3.80 -22.79 19.60
CA LEU A 162 -5.03 -23.57 19.47
C LEU A 162 -4.75 -25.08 19.32
N LEU A 163 -3.78 -25.45 18.51
CA LEU A 163 -3.38 -26.84 18.35
C LEU A 163 -2.81 -27.44 19.65
N SER A 164 -2.04 -26.65 20.41
CA SER A 164 -1.50 -27.07 21.70
C SER A 164 -2.60 -27.31 22.74
N GLU A 165 -3.65 -26.46 22.75
CA GLU A 165 -4.83 -26.66 23.60
C GLU A 165 -5.57 -27.97 23.30
N GLU A 166 -5.55 -28.41 22.05
CA GLU A 166 -6.09 -29.71 21.59
C GLU A 166 -5.10 -30.89 21.81
N GLY A 167 -3.98 -30.66 22.48
CA GLY A 167 -2.98 -31.68 22.79
C GLY A 167 -2.03 -32.01 21.62
N TYR A 168 -1.98 -31.15 20.61
CA TYR A 168 -1.04 -31.31 19.50
C TYR A 168 0.32 -30.72 19.89
N GLU A 169 1.35 -31.56 19.93
CA GLU A 169 2.72 -31.13 20.21
C GLU A 169 3.47 -30.80 18.91
N ASP A 170 4.06 -29.60 18.89
CA ASP A 170 4.91 -29.15 17.79
C ASP A 170 6.34 -29.65 18.02
N ASN A 171 6.71 -30.74 17.37
CA ASN A 171 8.04 -31.36 17.48
C ASN A 171 8.99 -30.79 16.40
N PHE A 172 9.40 -29.54 16.55
CA PHE A 172 10.45 -28.96 15.73
C PHE A 172 11.77 -29.76 15.87
N GLY A 173 12.31 -30.19 14.73
CA GLY A 173 13.56 -30.95 14.68
C GLY A 173 13.41 -32.46 14.75
N GLY A 174 12.19 -33.00 14.74
CA GLY A 174 11.94 -34.42 14.52
C GLY A 174 12.34 -34.88 13.12
N SER A 175 12.48 -36.20 12.94
CA SER A 175 12.75 -36.76 11.62
C SER A 175 11.62 -36.42 10.63
N MET A 176 11.96 -36.01 9.41
CA MET A 176 11.00 -35.80 8.33
C MET A 176 10.03 -36.97 8.10
N HIS A 177 10.46 -38.19 8.44
CA HIS A 177 9.64 -39.39 8.30
C HIS A 177 8.59 -39.56 9.39
N THR A 178 8.68 -38.79 10.49
CA THR A 178 7.74 -38.83 11.62
C THR A 178 6.88 -37.60 11.70
N GLN A 179 7.09 -36.62 10.85
CA GLN A 179 6.27 -35.41 10.80
C GLN A 179 4.84 -35.68 10.34
N THR A 180 3.88 -35.05 11.00
CA THR A 180 2.50 -35.03 10.52
C THR A 180 2.36 -34.05 9.34
N ALA A 181 1.29 -34.18 8.55
CA ALA A 181 0.99 -33.25 7.47
C ALA A 181 0.81 -31.81 7.98
N ILE A 182 0.27 -31.61 9.19
CA ILE A 182 0.10 -30.31 9.82
C ILE A 182 1.46 -29.69 10.16
N GLN A 183 2.36 -30.46 10.80
CA GLN A 183 3.72 -30.00 11.11
C GLN A 183 4.47 -29.56 9.87
N SER A 184 4.48 -30.41 8.85
CA SER A 184 5.16 -30.09 7.56
C SER A 184 4.58 -28.83 6.90
N GLU A 185 3.27 -28.63 6.94
CA GLU A 185 2.64 -27.41 6.42
C GLU A 185 3.06 -26.17 7.24
N LEU A 186 3.03 -26.24 8.58
CA LEU A 186 3.42 -25.12 9.45
C LEU A 186 4.88 -24.73 9.27
N GLU A 187 5.80 -25.70 9.23
CA GLU A 187 7.23 -25.45 8.99
C GLU A 187 7.47 -24.79 7.62
N MET A 188 6.79 -25.26 6.59
CA MET A 188 6.89 -24.67 5.24
C MET A 188 6.38 -23.22 5.23
N LEU A 189 5.26 -22.94 5.89
CA LEU A 189 4.70 -21.58 5.98
C LEU A 189 5.63 -20.66 6.76
N GLU A 190 6.24 -21.14 7.86
CA GLU A 190 7.23 -20.39 8.63
C GLU A 190 8.46 -20.05 7.79
N ALA A 191 9.02 -21.05 7.09
CA ALA A 191 10.20 -20.85 6.23
C ALA A 191 9.92 -19.82 5.11
N GLU A 192 8.73 -19.88 4.49
CA GLU A 192 8.33 -18.88 3.49
C GLU A 192 8.13 -17.48 4.08
N LEU A 193 7.61 -17.39 5.32
CA LEU A 193 7.44 -16.12 6.03
C LEU A 193 8.79 -15.51 6.35
N GLU A 194 9.73 -16.32 6.83
CA GLU A 194 11.09 -15.86 7.14
C GLU A 194 11.84 -15.39 5.89
N ALA A 195 11.71 -16.10 4.78
CA ALA A 195 12.26 -15.67 3.49
C ALA A 195 11.68 -14.29 3.05
N ALA A 196 10.39 -14.04 3.30
CA ALA A 196 9.76 -12.74 3.05
C ALA A 196 10.32 -11.67 4.00
N ARG A 197 10.47 -11.99 5.28
CA ARG A 197 11.02 -11.10 6.31
C ARG A 197 12.43 -10.62 5.96
N LEU A 198 13.31 -11.54 5.53
CA LEU A 198 14.67 -11.20 5.12
C LEU A 198 14.71 -10.27 3.90
N LEU A 199 13.82 -10.45 2.93
CA LEU A 199 13.69 -9.53 1.79
C LEU A 199 13.25 -8.13 2.23
N VAL A 200 12.31 -8.04 3.18
CA VAL A 200 11.84 -6.76 3.70
C VAL A 200 12.94 -6.06 4.50
N TYR A 201 13.64 -6.77 5.38
CA TYR A 201 14.77 -6.22 6.12
C TYR A 201 15.87 -5.72 5.20
N LYS A 202 16.21 -6.47 4.14
CA LYS A 202 17.17 -6.03 3.14
C LYS A 202 16.74 -4.70 2.50
N SER A 203 15.48 -4.57 2.08
CA SER A 203 14.99 -3.36 1.44
C SER A 203 14.95 -2.15 2.41
N ALA A 204 14.61 -2.37 3.68
CA ALA A 204 14.63 -1.35 4.72
C ALA A 204 16.08 -0.89 5.02
N TRP A 205 16.99 -1.84 5.18
CA TRP A 205 18.40 -1.54 5.38
C TRP A 205 19.00 -0.72 4.21
N MET A 206 18.65 -1.07 2.97
CA MET A 206 19.08 -0.29 1.80
C MET A 206 18.55 1.15 1.85
N MET A 207 17.29 1.33 2.29
CA MET A 207 16.69 2.66 2.45
C MET A 207 17.45 3.49 3.50
N ASP A 208 17.73 2.91 4.66
CA ASP A 208 18.47 3.58 5.75
C ASP A 208 19.88 4.00 5.31
N ASN A 209 20.49 3.21 4.45
CA ASN A 209 21.81 3.49 3.86
C ASN A 209 21.75 4.33 2.58
N LYS A 210 20.58 4.92 2.23
CA LYS A 210 20.37 5.76 1.03
C LYS A 210 20.72 5.07 -0.29
N MET A 211 20.59 3.75 -0.33
CA MET A 211 20.80 2.93 -1.54
C MET A 211 19.49 2.80 -2.32
N PRO A 212 19.54 2.79 -3.67
CA PRO A 212 18.37 2.50 -4.48
C PRO A 212 17.80 1.12 -4.15
N ASN A 213 16.54 1.05 -3.72
CA ASN A 213 15.90 -0.19 -3.23
C ASN A 213 14.61 -0.59 -3.96
N SER A 214 14.26 0.06 -5.06
CA SER A 214 12.97 -0.16 -5.75
C SER A 214 12.71 -1.62 -6.11
N LYS A 215 13.75 -2.36 -6.53
CA LYS A 215 13.64 -3.80 -6.83
C LYS A 215 13.39 -4.62 -5.57
N GLU A 216 14.21 -4.43 -4.54
CA GLU A 216 14.14 -5.16 -3.28
C GLU A 216 12.84 -4.84 -2.52
N ALA A 217 12.41 -3.59 -2.49
CA ALA A 217 11.14 -3.17 -1.90
C ALA A 217 9.94 -3.84 -2.61
N SER A 218 9.98 -3.90 -3.95
CA SER A 218 8.96 -4.59 -4.74
C SER A 218 8.97 -6.10 -4.53
N MET A 219 10.16 -6.74 -4.47
CA MET A 219 10.29 -8.17 -4.15
C MET A 219 9.74 -8.49 -2.77
N GLY A 220 10.12 -7.71 -1.76
CA GLY A 220 9.67 -7.86 -0.38
C GLY A 220 8.14 -7.71 -0.27
N LYS A 221 7.56 -6.67 -0.86
CA LYS A 221 6.12 -6.42 -0.84
C LYS A 221 5.34 -7.52 -1.56
N ALA A 222 5.80 -7.97 -2.72
CA ALA A 222 5.16 -9.04 -3.46
C ALA A 222 5.19 -10.36 -2.69
N LYS A 223 6.34 -10.74 -2.12
CA LYS A 223 6.46 -11.99 -1.36
C LYS A 223 5.67 -11.93 -0.07
N ALA A 224 5.80 -10.84 0.71
CA ALA A 224 5.13 -10.70 2.00
C ALA A 224 3.60 -10.66 1.87
N GLY A 225 3.04 -9.86 0.94
CA GLY A 225 1.58 -9.79 0.73
C GLY A 225 1.00 -11.15 0.35
N ARG A 226 1.66 -11.88 -0.56
CA ARG A 226 1.22 -13.21 -0.98
C ARG A 226 1.28 -14.22 0.16
N ILE A 227 2.40 -14.28 0.89
CA ILE A 227 2.58 -15.29 1.94
C ILE A 227 1.73 -14.99 3.17
N GLY A 228 1.58 -13.72 3.57
CA GLY A 228 0.69 -13.34 4.67
C GLY A 228 -0.77 -13.75 4.42
N ASN A 229 -1.26 -13.56 3.19
CA ASN A 229 -2.60 -14.02 2.81
C ASN A 229 -2.71 -15.54 2.77
N ARG A 230 -1.71 -16.24 2.22
CA ARG A 230 -1.67 -17.71 2.18
C ARG A 230 -1.65 -18.30 3.58
N ILE A 231 -0.79 -17.78 4.48
CA ILE A 231 -0.68 -18.23 5.87
C ILE A 231 -2.02 -18.10 6.58
N SER A 232 -2.61 -16.90 6.57
CA SER A 232 -3.86 -16.66 7.30
C SER A 232 -5.00 -17.57 6.86
N LEU A 233 -5.14 -17.82 5.55
CA LEU A 233 -6.13 -18.76 5.02
C LEU A 233 -5.82 -20.21 5.39
N LYS A 234 -4.54 -20.62 5.38
CA LYS A 234 -4.13 -21.97 5.78
C LYS A 234 -4.36 -22.20 7.27
N CYS A 235 -4.06 -21.21 8.12
CA CYS A 235 -4.31 -21.26 9.55
C CYS A 235 -5.80 -21.44 9.88
N VAL A 236 -6.70 -20.70 9.20
CA VAL A 236 -8.16 -20.93 9.32
C VAL A 236 -8.50 -22.37 8.97
N LYS A 237 -7.96 -22.93 7.89
CA LYS A 237 -8.21 -24.31 7.48
C LYS A 237 -7.69 -25.34 8.51
N ILE A 238 -6.49 -25.14 9.03
CA ILE A 238 -5.86 -26.05 9.99
C ILE A 238 -6.67 -26.09 11.30
N CYS A 239 -7.10 -24.94 11.81
CA CYS A 239 -7.88 -24.83 13.05
C CYS A 239 -9.38 -25.11 12.86
N SER A 240 -9.84 -25.42 11.62
CA SER A 240 -11.22 -25.87 11.33
C SER A 240 -12.27 -24.94 11.94
N MET A 241 -13.13 -25.46 12.83
CA MET A 241 -14.23 -24.71 13.47
C MET A 241 -13.72 -23.52 14.32
N GLN A 242 -12.65 -23.70 15.06
CA GLN A 242 -12.02 -22.63 15.85
C GLN A 242 -11.45 -21.53 14.93
N GLY A 243 -10.82 -21.91 13.82
CA GLY A 243 -10.28 -20.96 12.84
C GLY A 243 -11.34 -20.12 12.16
N PHE A 244 -12.58 -20.63 12.06
CA PHE A 244 -13.72 -19.98 11.43
C PHE A 244 -14.59 -19.17 12.41
N SER A 245 -14.44 -19.38 13.71
CA SER A 245 -15.21 -18.68 14.76
C SER A 245 -14.71 -17.25 14.96
N GLU A 246 -15.64 -16.31 15.18
CA GLU A 246 -15.33 -14.93 15.59
C GLU A 246 -14.79 -14.83 17.03
N ASP A 247 -14.83 -15.91 17.82
CA ASP A 247 -14.21 -15.97 19.14
C ASP A 247 -12.68 -15.91 19.08
N TYR A 248 -12.13 -16.24 17.92
CA TYR A 248 -10.70 -16.20 17.63
C TYR A 248 -10.39 -15.21 16.48
N LEU A 249 -9.14 -14.77 16.37
CA LEU A 249 -8.76 -13.76 15.37
C LEU A 249 -8.38 -14.33 14.00
N LEU A 250 -8.33 -15.65 13.81
CA LEU A 250 -7.86 -16.27 12.56
C LEU A 250 -8.73 -15.87 11.35
N GLU A 251 -10.06 -15.90 11.51
CA GLU A 251 -10.98 -15.46 10.46
C GLU A 251 -10.73 -14.00 10.10
N LYS A 252 -10.54 -13.14 11.11
CA LYS A 252 -10.24 -11.72 10.92
C LYS A 252 -8.90 -11.53 10.23
N PHE A 253 -7.86 -12.25 10.60
CA PHE A 253 -6.55 -12.19 9.93
C PHE A 253 -6.66 -12.56 8.46
N SER A 254 -7.49 -13.54 8.10
CA SER A 254 -7.71 -13.95 6.71
C SER A 254 -8.36 -12.84 5.89
N ARG A 255 -9.32 -12.10 6.46
CA ARG A 255 -9.95 -10.95 5.80
C ARG A 255 -9.02 -9.74 5.71
N ASP A 256 -8.29 -9.45 6.78
CA ASP A 256 -7.38 -8.30 6.86
C ASP A 256 -6.16 -8.47 5.95
N SER A 257 -5.65 -9.69 5.79
CA SER A 257 -4.47 -9.97 4.97
C SER A 257 -4.66 -9.66 3.49
N LYS A 258 -5.88 -9.74 2.98
CA LYS A 258 -6.13 -9.63 1.54
C LYS A 258 -5.75 -8.27 0.96
N ILE A 259 -5.98 -7.18 1.67
CA ILE A 259 -5.64 -5.85 1.19
C ILE A 259 -4.13 -5.63 1.09
N LEU A 260 -3.34 -6.32 1.92
CA LEU A 260 -1.87 -6.21 1.95
C LEU A 260 -1.22 -6.72 0.64
N ASP A 261 -1.95 -7.51 -0.14
CA ASP A 261 -1.55 -7.96 -1.48
C ASP A 261 -1.97 -6.97 -2.59
N ILE A 262 -2.84 -6.01 -2.29
CA ILE A 262 -3.48 -5.13 -3.29
C ILE A 262 -2.95 -3.70 -3.22
N PHE A 263 -3.07 -3.01 -2.08
CA PHE A 263 -2.73 -1.60 -1.96
C PHE A 263 -1.22 -1.34 -2.01
N GLU A 264 -0.79 -0.08 -2.14
CA GLU A 264 0.63 0.31 -2.33
C GLU A 264 1.29 -0.38 -3.56
N GLY A 265 0.49 -0.62 -4.59
CA GLY A 265 0.83 -1.37 -5.79
C GLY A 265 0.50 -2.85 -5.67
N THR A 266 -0.37 -3.30 -6.57
CA THR A 266 -0.82 -4.70 -6.61
C THR A 266 0.34 -5.68 -6.80
N GLN A 267 0.11 -6.95 -6.47
CA GLN A 267 1.04 -8.05 -6.72
C GLN A 267 1.63 -8.01 -8.14
N GLN A 268 0.76 -7.79 -9.14
CA GLN A 268 1.14 -7.74 -10.55
C GLN A 268 2.07 -6.55 -10.85
N ILE A 269 1.78 -5.38 -10.26
CA ILE A 269 2.63 -4.19 -10.43
C ILE A 269 4.00 -4.41 -9.79
N GLN A 270 4.06 -5.02 -8.61
CA GLN A 270 5.35 -5.34 -7.98
C GLN A 270 6.17 -6.30 -8.84
N GLN A 271 5.55 -7.34 -9.39
CA GLN A 271 6.21 -8.30 -10.30
C GLN A 271 6.72 -7.61 -11.57
N LEU A 272 5.95 -6.69 -12.17
CA LEU A 272 6.37 -5.91 -13.32
C LEU A 272 7.57 -5.00 -13.01
N ILE A 273 7.60 -4.38 -11.82
CA ILE A 273 8.75 -3.56 -11.39
C ILE A 273 10.00 -4.44 -11.27
N VAL A 274 9.89 -5.58 -10.62
CA VAL A 274 11.00 -6.55 -10.50
C VAL A 274 11.48 -7.00 -11.87
N ALA A 275 10.57 -7.41 -12.75
CA ALA A 275 10.90 -7.87 -14.10
C ALA A 275 11.65 -6.80 -14.91
N ARG A 276 11.20 -5.54 -14.86
CA ARG A 276 11.88 -4.41 -15.52
C ARG A 276 13.30 -4.23 -15.01
N GLN A 277 13.50 -4.28 -13.71
CA GLN A 277 14.82 -4.12 -13.08
C GLN A 277 15.76 -5.28 -13.44
N VAL A 278 15.26 -6.50 -13.41
CA VAL A 278 16.08 -7.72 -13.71
C VAL A 278 16.45 -7.76 -15.20
N LEU A 279 15.53 -7.38 -16.08
CA LEU A 279 15.74 -7.42 -17.53
C LEU A 279 16.40 -6.14 -18.09
N GLY A 280 16.57 -5.10 -17.27
CA GLY A 280 17.08 -3.81 -17.72
C GLY A 280 16.17 -3.10 -18.75
N LYS A 281 14.85 -3.40 -18.74
CA LYS A 281 13.87 -2.89 -19.71
C LYS A 281 12.98 -1.80 -19.14
N SER A 282 12.61 -0.85 -19.98
CA SER A 282 11.59 0.16 -19.65
C SER A 282 10.17 -0.38 -19.79
N SER A 283 9.18 0.37 -19.24
CA SER A 283 7.75 0.02 -19.36
C SER A 283 7.25 -0.11 -20.79
N SER A 284 7.81 0.67 -21.72
CA SER A 284 7.44 0.64 -23.15
C SER A 284 7.99 -0.58 -23.89
N GLN A 285 9.02 -1.24 -23.33
CA GLN A 285 9.68 -2.42 -23.91
C GLN A 285 9.13 -3.74 -23.39
N LEU A 286 8.30 -3.71 -22.35
CA LEU A 286 7.62 -4.87 -21.80
C LEU A 286 6.10 -4.78 -22.10
N LYS A 287 5.79 -4.65 -23.37
CA LYS A 287 4.39 -4.72 -23.85
C LYS A 287 3.98 -6.17 -24.08
#